data_88394d0925d04e70543865f0abaf1271
#
_entry.id   88394d0925d04e70543865f0abaf1271
#
_cell.length_a   1.000
_cell.length_b   1.000
_cell.length_c   1.000
_cell.angle_alpha   90.00
_cell.angle_beta   90.00
_cell.angle_gamma   90.00
#
_symmetry.space_group_name_H-M   'P 1'
#
loop_
_entity.id
_entity.type
_entity.pdbx_description
1 polymer ?
#
loop_
_entity_poly.entity_id
_entity_poly.type
_entity_poly.pdbx_seq_one_letter_code
_entity_poly.pdbx_strand_id
1 'polypeptide(L)'
;MITLTLRAVRTDAKPAAPMPAPTRLPANSLYLRLLTWSFTLFNSVRVFAYLPTIWAIQQHGASDQHSLLTWIPCAGANASMALWLFEQNGRRIHRAVIVNVGNALMCTAIVLVIASHRLGH
;
A
#
# COMPACT_ATOMS: atom_id res chain seq x y z
N MET A 1 17.62 43.70 46.48
CA MET A 1 16.93 44.03 45.20
C MET A 1 17.89 43.62 44.08
N ILE A 2 17.73 42.43 43.55
CA ILE A 2 18.60 41.87 42.50
C ILE A 2 17.87 42.02 41.19
N THR A 3 18.31 42.95 40.38
CA THR A 3 17.73 43.21 39.04
C THR A 3 18.37 42.23 38.05
N LEU A 4 17.65 41.19 37.68
CA LEU A 4 18.07 40.23 36.66
C LEU A 4 17.85 40.86 35.27
N THR A 5 18.94 41.31 34.65
CA THR A 5 18.94 41.79 33.29
C THR A 5 18.93 40.59 32.35
N LEU A 6 17.75 40.23 31.81
CA LEU A 6 17.59 39.27 30.74
C LEU A 6 18.21 39.83 29.45
N ARG A 7 19.43 39.44 29.16
CA ARG A 7 20.10 39.70 27.89
C ARG A 7 19.48 38.82 26.84
N ALA A 8 18.63 39.38 26.02
CA ALA A 8 18.08 38.71 24.85
C ALA A 8 19.24 38.29 23.93
N VAL A 9 19.50 36.98 23.89
CA VAL A 9 20.41 36.40 22.91
C VAL A 9 19.68 36.43 21.56
N ARG A 10 20.01 37.46 20.78
CA ARG A 10 19.56 37.55 19.38
C ARG A 10 20.32 36.49 18.60
N THR A 11 19.73 35.33 18.41
CA THR A 11 20.23 34.34 17.48
C THR A 11 20.01 34.86 16.08
N ASP A 12 21.05 35.41 15.47
CA ASP A 12 21.08 35.69 14.03
C ASP A 12 21.09 34.36 13.31
N ALA A 13 19.91 33.73 13.25
CA ALA A 13 19.67 32.58 12.43
C ALA A 13 19.77 33.04 10.97
N LYS A 14 20.91 32.79 10.34
CA LYS A 14 21.11 32.92 8.91
C LYS A 14 19.96 32.21 8.22
N PRO A 15 19.19 32.88 7.36
CA PRO A 15 18.09 32.22 6.68
C PRO A 15 18.64 30.99 5.97
N ALA A 16 18.08 29.81 6.30
CA ALA A 16 18.46 28.56 5.67
C ALA A 16 18.32 28.73 4.17
N ALA A 17 19.39 28.43 3.44
CA ALA A 17 19.37 28.45 1.99
C ALA A 17 18.16 27.64 1.51
N PRO A 18 17.36 28.13 0.55
CA PRO A 18 16.23 27.38 0.04
C PRO A 18 16.74 26.02 -0.43
N MET A 19 16.15 24.96 0.11
CA MET A 19 16.48 23.61 -0.33
C MET A 19 16.30 23.54 -1.85
N PRO A 20 17.28 23.00 -2.58
CA PRO A 20 17.14 22.84 -4.01
C PRO A 20 15.86 22.07 -4.28
N ALA A 21 14.98 22.63 -5.10
CA ALA A 21 13.77 21.96 -5.52
C ALA A 21 14.14 20.54 -5.99
N PRO A 22 13.38 19.49 -5.61
CA PRO A 22 13.69 18.16 -6.05
C PRO A 22 13.78 18.17 -7.56
N THR A 23 14.98 17.91 -8.10
CA THR A 23 15.23 17.79 -9.53
C THR A 23 14.29 16.69 -10.02
N ARG A 24 13.18 17.10 -10.62
CA ARG A 24 12.34 16.17 -11.37
C ARG A 24 13.22 15.65 -12.47
N LEU A 25 13.74 14.44 -12.29
CA LEU A 25 14.35 13.70 -13.37
C LEU A 25 13.42 13.80 -14.57
N PRO A 26 13.91 14.11 -15.77
CA PRO A 26 13.10 14.05 -16.98
C PRO A 26 12.60 12.61 -17.07
N ALA A 27 11.42 12.37 -16.56
CA ALA A 27 10.81 11.07 -16.65
C ALA A 27 10.57 10.83 -18.13
N ASN A 28 11.39 9.98 -18.74
CA ASN A 28 11.10 9.43 -20.05
C ASN A 28 9.67 8.92 -19.97
N SER A 29 8.76 9.64 -20.60
CA SER A 29 7.33 9.34 -20.54
C SER A 29 7.05 7.89 -20.92
N LEU A 30 7.89 7.33 -21.80
CA LEU A 30 7.86 5.94 -22.22
C LEU A 30 8.21 4.99 -21.05
N TYR A 31 9.26 5.27 -20.30
CA TYR A 31 9.68 4.44 -19.16
C TYR A 31 8.59 4.38 -18.08
N LEU A 32 8.03 5.52 -17.71
CA LEU A 32 6.94 5.57 -16.73
C LEU A 32 5.68 4.86 -17.24
N ARG A 33 5.37 4.99 -18.53
CA ARG A 33 4.25 4.27 -19.13
C ARG A 33 4.47 2.76 -19.10
N LEU A 34 5.65 2.29 -19.48
CA LEU A 34 6.00 0.87 -19.41
C LEU A 34 5.95 0.35 -17.98
N LEU A 35 6.51 1.09 -17.02
CA LEU A 35 6.47 0.72 -15.60
C LEU A 35 5.03 0.62 -15.08
N THR A 36 4.19 1.60 -15.42
CA THR A 36 2.77 1.61 -15.02
C THR A 36 2.02 0.43 -15.65
N TRP A 37 2.25 0.13 -16.93
CA TRP A 37 1.63 -1.00 -17.60
C TRP A 37 2.08 -2.33 -17.01
N SER A 38 3.38 -2.51 -16.77
CA SER A 38 3.93 -3.70 -16.11
C SER A 38 3.32 -3.89 -14.72
N PHE A 39 3.30 -2.84 -13.91
CA PHE A 39 2.68 -2.87 -12.59
C PHE A 39 1.21 -3.30 -12.67
N THR A 40 0.43 -2.67 -13.56
CA THR A 40 -0.98 -2.99 -13.73
C THR A 40 -1.18 -4.44 -14.19
N LEU A 41 -0.40 -4.88 -15.18
CA LEU A 41 -0.49 -6.23 -15.73
C LEU A 41 -0.19 -7.30 -14.66
N PHE A 42 0.97 -7.19 -13.99
CA PHE A 42 1.37 -8.18 -12.99
C PHE A 42 0.42 -8.24 -11.80
N ASN A 43 -0.09 -7.09 -11.35
CA ASN A 43 -1.08 -7.08 -10.27
C ASN A 43 -2.44 -7.60 -10.71
N SER A 44 -2.86 -7.37 -11.95
CA SER A 44 -4.10 -7.94 -12.48
C SER A 44 -4.01 -9.46 -12.61
N VAL A 45 -2.91 -9.98 -13.15
CA VAL A 45 -2.66 -11.44 -13.22
C VAL A 45 -2.68 -12.05 -11.82
N ARG A 46 -2.13 -11.37 -10.83
CA ARG A 46 -2.15 -11.83 -9.43
C ARG A 46 -3.58 -11.97 -8.90
N VAL A 47 -4.47 -11.02 -9.20
CA VAL A 47 -5.89 -11.11 -8.79
C VAL A 47 -6.55 -12.35 -9.40
N PHE A 48 -6.33 -12.60 -10.69
CA PHE A 48 -6.86 -13.81 -11.35
C PHE A 48 -6.29 -15.10 -10.75
N ALA A 49 -5.03 -15.10 -10.31
CA ALA A 49 -4.42 -16.26 -9.66
C ALA A 49 -5.07 -16.62 -8.32
N TYR A 50 -5.78 -15.70 -7.67
CA TYR A 50 -6.52 -15.99 -6.44
C TYR A 50 -7.82 -16.77 -6.67
N LEU A 51 -8.43 -16.67 -7.84
CA LEU A 51 -9.67 -17.38 -8.15
C LEU A 51 -9.54 -18.91 -8.05
N PRO A 52 -8.55 -19.56 -8.68
CA PRO A 52 -8.36 -21.00 -8.51
C PRO A 52 -8.04 -21.40 -7.07
N THR A 53 -7.38 -20.52 -6.29
CA THR A 53 -7.12 -20.78 -4.88
C THR A 53 -8.43 -20.84 -4.08
N ILE A 54 -9.33 -19.88 -4.27
CA ILE A 54 -10.66 -19.87 -3.62
C ILE A 54 -11.44 -21.13 -4.01
N TRP A 55 -11.45 -21.47 -5.30
CA TRP A 55 -12.14 -22.66 -5.78
C TRP A 55 -11.56 -23.94 -5.17
N ALA A 56 -10.24 -24.10 -5.16
CA ALA A 56 -9.60 -25.28 -4.59
C ALA A 56 -9.94 -25.46 -3.09
N ILE A 57 -9.98 -24.38 -2.32
CA ILE A 57 -10.38 -24.43 -0.90
C ILE A 57 -11.84 -24.88 -0.77
N GLN A 58 -12.74 -24.37 -1.61
CA GLN A 58 -14.15 -24.72 -1.54
C GLN A 58 -14.43 -26.16 -1.95
N GLN A 59 -13.72 -26.69 -2.96
CA GLN A 59 -13.95 -28.05 -3.46
C GLN A 59 -13.30 -29.15 -2.61
N HIS A 60 -12.09 -28.90 -2.11
CA HIS A 60 -11.30 -29.93 -1.45
C HIS A 60 -11.27 -29.80 0.07
N GLY A 61 -11.86 -28.76 0.64
CA GLY A 61 -11.81 -28.48 2.07
C GLY A 61 -10.38 -28.29 2.61
N ALA A 62 -9.39 -28.17 1.71
CA ALA A 62 -7.97 -28.14 2.04
C ALA A 62 -7.55 -26.78 2.61
N SER A 63 -8.24 -26.34 3.68
CA SER A 63 -7.89 -25.10 4.37
C SER A 63 -6.56 -25.19 5.12
N ASP A 64 -6.06 -26.41 5.36
CA ASP A 64 -4.83 -26.64 6.12
C ASP A 64 -3.58 -26.21 5.37
N GLN A 65 -3.59 -26.25 4.05
CA GLN A 65 -2.48 -25.80 3.21
C GLN A 65 -2.40 -24.27 3.08
N HIS A 66 -3.46 -23.56 3.46
CA HIS A 66 -3.53 -22.10 3.35
C HIS A 66 -3.51 -21.46 4.73
N SER A 67 -2.38 -20.83 5.07
CA SER A 67 -2.19 -20.18 6.35
C SER A 67 -2.91 -18.82 6.40
N LEU A 68 -3.80 -18.63 7.38
CA LEU A 68 -4.38 -17.32 7.70
C LEU A 68 -3.28 -16.29 8.00
N LEU A 69 -2.16 -16.72 8.62
CA LEU A 69 -1.00 -15.87 8.90
C LEU A 69 -0.36 -15.29 7.64
N THR A 70 -0.55 -15.92 6.49
CA THR A 70 -0.07 -15.40 5.21
C THR A 70 -1.04 -14.40 4.61
N TRP A 71 -2.34 -14.69 4.64
CA TRP A 71 -3.34 -13.90 3.93
C TRP A 71 -3.77 -12.65 4.67
N ILE A 72 -3.81 -12.67 6.02
CA ILE A 72 -4.13 -11.49 6.84
C ILE A 72 -3.09 -10.37 6.63
N PRO A 73 -1.77 -10.60 6.77
CA PRO A 73 -0.78 -9.58 6.46
C PRO A 73 -0.82 -9.11 5.00
N CYS A 74 -1.13 -10.01 4.06
CA CYS A 74 -1.27 -9.65 2.65
C CYS A 74 -2.43 -8.67 2.41
N ALA A 75 -3.58 -8.92 3.03
CA ALA A 75 -4.73 -8.02 3.00
C ALA A 75 -4.38 -6.65 3.61
N GLY A 76 -3.76 -6.66 4.79
CA GLY A 76 -3.33 -5.45 5.49
C GLY A 76 -2.31 -4.64 4.70
N ALA A 77 -1.30 -5.29 4.11
CA ALA A 77 -0.28 -4.62 3.30
C ALA A 77 -0.88 -3.94 2.06
N ASN A 78 -1.77 -4.63 1.34
CA ASN A 78 -2.43 -4.06 0.17
C ASN A 78 -3.38 -2.91 0.55
N ALA A 79 -4.13 -3.03 1.66
CA ALA A 79 -5.00 -1.97 2.15
C ALA A 79 -4.20 -0.73 2.59
N SER A 80 -3.12 -0.92 3.34
CA SER A 80 -2.23 0.17 3.77
C SER A 80 -1.60 0.88 2.58
N MET A 81 -1.15 0.13 1.56
CA MET A 81 -0.58 0.69 0.34
C MET A 81 -1.63 1.49 -0.45
N ALA A 82 -2.86 0.99 -0.54
CA ALA A 82 -3.95 1.71 -1.19
C ALA A 82 -4.25 3.05 -0.51
N LEU A 83 -4.33 3.06 0.83
CA LEU A 83 -4.55 4.27 1.61
C LEU A 83 -3.39 5.26 1.45
N TRP A 84 -2.15 4.78 1.55
CA TRP A 84 -0.97 5.62 1.39
C TRP A 84 -0.91 6.27 0.01
N LEU A 85 -1.15 5.50 -1.06
CA LEU A 85 -1.22 6.03 -2.42
C LEU A 85 -2.36 7.02 -2.60
N PHE A 86 -3.52 6.78 -1.99
CA PHE A 86 -4.67 7.67 -2.04
C PHE A 86 -4.36 9.03 -1.39
N GLU A 87 -3.75 9.03 -0.20
CA GLU A 87 -3.35 10.26 0.48
C GLU A 87 -2.24 11.00 -0.30
N GLN A 88 -1.23 10.30 -0.79
CA GLN A 88 -0.15 10.91 -1.58
C GLN A 88 -0.62 11.55 -2.88
N ASN A 89 -1.65 11.01 -3.50
CA ASN A 89 -2.22 11.54 -4.74
C ASN A 89 -3.27 12.64 -4.50
N GLY A 90 -3.29 13.27 -3.33
CA GLY A 90 -4.25 14.32 -3.00
C GLY A 90 -5.69 13.82 -3.02
N ARG A 91 -5.94 12.61 -2.50
CA ARG A 91 -7.24 11.93 -2.43
C ARG A 91 -7.87 11.64 -3.80
N ARG A 92 -7.04 11.47 -4.81
CA ARG A 92 -7.51 11.08 -6.15
C ARG A 92 -7.30 9.58 -6.36
N ILE A 93 -8.32 8.95 -6.94
CA ILE A 93 -8.28 7.53 -7.25
C ILE A 93 -7.46 7.34 -8.53
N HIS A 94 -6.29 6.73 -8.39
CA HIS A 94 -5.44 6.32 -9.50
C HIS A 94 -5.51 4.81 -9.71
N ARG A 95 -5.07 4.34 -10.88
CA ARG A 95 -5.03 2.91 -11.22
C ARG A 95 -4.34 2.07 -10.14
N ALA A 96 -3.22 2.58 -9.59
CA ALA A 96 -2.49 1.89 -8.53
C ALA A 96 -3.33 1.72 -7.24
N VAL A 97 -4.16 2.70 -6.88
CA VAL A 97 -5.09 2.61 -5.75
C VAL A 97 -6.11 1.51 -6.01
N ILE A 98 -6.74 1.51 -7.19
CA ILE A 98 -7.77 0.51 -7.58
C ILE A 98 -7.20 -0.91 -7.52
N VAL A 99 -5.99 -1.11 -8.05
CA VAL A 99 -5.33 -2.42 -8.06
C VAL A 99 -5.04 -2.90 -6.64
N ASN A 100 -4.53 -2.04 -5.76
CA ASN A 100 -4.25 -2.42 -4.38
C ASN A 100 -5.53 -2.68 -3.58
N VAL A 101 -6.60 -1.90 -3.80
CA VAL A 101 -7.92 -2.18 -3.22
C VAL A 101 -8.45 -3.53 -3.70
N GLY A 102 -8.37 -3.83 -5.00
CA GLY A 102 -8.75 -5.13 -5.55
C GLY A 102 -7.98 -6.29 -4.92
N ASN A 103 -6.66 -6.16 -4.79
CA ASN A 103 -5.82 -7.16 -4.11
C ASN A 103 -6.21 -7.33 -2.64
N ALA A 104 -6.46 -6.24 -1.91
CA ALA A 104 -6.88 -6.31 -0.51
C ALA A 104 -8.23 -7.04 -0.37
N LEU A 105 -9.20 -6.74 -1.23
CA LEU A 105 -10.50 -7.41 -1.23
C LEU A 105 -10.38 -8.91 -1.52
N MET A 106 -9.55 -9.30 -2.50
CA MET A 106 -9.33 -10.72 -2.83
C MET A 106 -8.62 -11.47 -1.68
N CYS A 107 -7.61 -10.88 -1.06
CA CYS A 107 -6.97 -11.46 0.12
C CYS A 107 -7.96 -11.62 1.28
N THR A 108 -8.83 -10.63 1.50
CA THR A 108 -9.88 -10.68 2.52
C THR A 108 -10.90 -11.78 2.22
N ALA A 109 -11.31 -11.92 0.97
CA ALA A 109 -12.21 -13.00 0.54
C ALA A 109 -11.61 -14.39 0.83
N ILE A 110 -10.32 -14.59 0.55
CA ILE A 110 -9.62 -15.84 0.88
C ILE A 110 -9.59 -16.08 2.38
N VAL A 111 -9.30 -15.06 3.18
CA VAL A 111 -9.32 -15.16 4.66
C VAL A 111 -10.70 -15.59 5.15
N LEU A 112 -11.78 -14.98 4.62
CA LEU A 112 -13.14 -15.32 5.01
C LEU A 112 -13.52 -16.75 4.61
N VAL A 113 -13.13 -17.21 3.42
CA VAL A 113 -13.37 -18.59 2.96
C VAL A 113 -12.63 -19.58 3.86
N ILE A 114 -11.36 -19.35 4.18
CA ILE A 114 -10.60 -20.21 5.08
C ILE A 114 -11.23 -20.22 6.49
N ALA A 115 -11.60 -19.06 7.00
CA ALA A 115 -12.21 -18.93 8.33
C ALA A 115 -13.56 -19.65 8.39
N SER A 116 -14.41 -19.52 7.37
CA SER A 116 -15.71 -20.19 7.32
C SER A 116 -15.56 -21.72 7.30
N HIS A 117 -14.59 -22.26 6.57
CA HIS A 117 -14.33 -23.71 6.57
C HIS A 117 -13.79 -24.21 7.92
N ARG A 118 -12.99 -23.41 8.63
CA ARG A 118 -12.46 -23.80 9.95
C ARG A 118 -13.47 -23.70 11.08
N LEU A 119 -14.43 -22.78 10.97
CA LEU A 119 -15.48 -22.59 11.99
C LEU A 119 -16.71 -23.48 11.75
N GLY A 120 -16.87 -24.01 10.55
CA GLY A 120 -17.99 -24.89 10.18
C GLY A 120 -17.74 -26.37 10.47
N HIS A 121 -16.56 -26.72 10.95
CA HIS A 121 -16.18 -28.03 11.48
C HIS A 121 -15.86 -27.93 12.96
#